data_b4053d00b9075d2612f0308bd5efe69a
#
_entry.id   b4053d00b9075d2612f0308bd5efe69a
#
_cell.length_a   1.000
_cell.length_b   1.000
_cell.length_c   1.000
_cell.angle_alpha   90.00
_cell.angle_beta   90.00
_cell.angle_gamma   90.00
#
_symmetry.space_group_name_H-M   'P 1'
#
loop_
_entity.id
_entity.type
_entity.pdbx_description
1 polymer ?
#
loop_
_entity_poly.entity_id
_entity_poly.type
_entity_poly.pdbx_seq_one_letter_code
_entity_poly.pdbx_strand_id
1 'polypeptide(L)'
;MKRILIMALGFGSLASLQAAEPQKLEDELIRHAQELFDAVAAGNQEPWKKYFADDCLFFDEKGRNFTKAELVADIRPLPNGYSGKIIVGKPKSLIQGDTAVLSYDIDESETIFGQNLTVRYHVTDTWLRRNNLWQIAASQVFRYYKDPAVGKIDQTKLRNFVGTYELASGQTRTVSIDGDQLVVERNGKRETLLPEASDIFFRKGVEGRILFRADTHGKIDALIDRRNNEDVVWRKVK
;
A
#
# COMPACT_ATOMS: atom_id res chain seq x y z
N MET A 1 59.13 -12.68 -47.78
CA MET A 1 57.66 -12.65 -47.52
C MET A 1 57.40 -13.38 -46.22
N LYS A 2 57.26 -12.62 -45.08
CA LYS A 2 56.95 -13.18 -43.77
C LYS A 2 55.48 -12.86 -43.50
N ARG A 3 54.62 -13.90 -43.34
CA ARG A 3 53.21 -13.79 -42.93
C ARG A 3 53.18 -13.65 -41.40
N ILE A 4 52.64 -12.55 -40.88
CA ILE A 4 52.36 -12.37 -39.50
C ILE A 4 50.95 -12.89 -39.25
N LEU A 5 50.84 -13.93 -38.40
CA LEU A 5 49.55 -14.47 -37.92
C LEU A 5 49.13 -13.66 -36.71
N ILE A 6 48.03 -12.91 -36.81
CA ILE A 6 47.43 -12.20 -35.70
C ILE A 6 46.46 -13.17 -35.02
N MET A 7 46.82 -13.62 -33.82
CA MET A 7 45.88 -14.29 -32.91
C MET A 7 44.98 -13.25 -32.29
N ALA A 8 43.71 -13.24 -32.66
CA ALA A 8 42.67 -12.53 -31.94
C ALA A 8 42.27 -13.36 -30.72
N LEU A 9 42.76 -12.98 -29.53
CA LEU A 9 42.25 -13.52 -28.24
C LEU A 9 40.90 -12.88 -27.96
N GLY A 10 39.86 -13.76 -27.95
CA GLY A 10 38.50 -13.38 -27.61
C GLY A 10 38.38 -13.00 -26.13
N PHE A 11 38.21 -11.73 -25.86
CA PHE A 11 37.70 -11.20 -24.59
C PHE A 11 36.18 -11.10 -24.66
N GLY A 12 35.53 -12.19 -24.46
CA GLY A 12 34.07 -12.23 -24.40
C GLY A 12 33.60 -13.40 -23.57
N SER A 13 33.38 -13.22 -22.27
CA SER A 13 32.46 -14.08 -21.51
C SER A 13 32.54 -13.96 -19.99
N LEU A 14 33.17 -12.95 -19.38
CA LEU A 14 33.19 -12.83 -17.93
C LEU A 14 32.05 -11.95 -17.38
N ALA A 15 31.54 -11.00 -18.15
CA ALA A 15 30.48 -10.09 -17.71
C ALA A 15 29.09 -10.73 -17.65
N SER A 16 28.82 -11.74 -18.49
CA SER A 16 27.52 -12.42 -18.54
C SER A 16 27.31 -13.45 -17.41
N LEU A 17 28.39 -14.05 -16.90
CA LEU A 17 28.31 -15.00 -15.77
C LEU A 17 28.11 -14.26 -14.43
N GLN A 18 28.68 -13.08 -14.27
CA GLN A 18 28.61 -12.31 -13.03
C GLN A 18 27.24 -11.65 -12.81
N ALA A 19 26.47 -11.39 -13.87
CA ALA A 19 25.10 -10.87 -13.79
C ALA A 19 24.05 -11.98 -13.58
N ALA A 20 24.36 -13.25 -13.85
CA ALA A 20 23.41 -14.35 -13.76
C ALA A 20 23.20 -14.86 -12.32
N GLU A 21 24.20 -14.76 -11.44
CA GLU A 21 24.08 -15.23 -10.05
C GLU A 21 23.17 -14.36 -9.17
N PRO A 22 23.25 -13.02 -9.18
CA PRO A 22 22.34 -12.15 -8.44
C PRO A 22 20.87 -12.33 -8.87
N GLN A 23 20.61 -12.46 -10.19
CA GLN A 23 19.24 -12.68 -10.69
C GLN A 23 18.70 -14.03 -10.23
N LYS A 24 19.50 -15.10 -10.24
CA LYS A 24 19.09 -16.42 -9.76
C LYS A 24 18.75 -16.41 -8.27
N LEU A 25 19.51 -15.65 -7.48
CA LEU A 25 19.23 -15.49 -6.04
C LEU A 25 17.95 -14.67 -5.81
N GLU A 26 17.75 -13.59 -6.58
CA GLU A 26 16.50 -12.82 -6.53
C GLU A 26 15.29 -13.71 -6.81
N ASP A 27 15.36 -14.51 -7.88
CA ASP A 27 14.29 -15.44 -8.26
C ASP A 27 14.04 -16.52 -7.17
N GLU A 28 15.08 -16.96 -6.47
CA GLU A 28 14.97 -17.89 -5.35
C GLU A 28 14.26 -17.24 -4.15
N LEU A 29 14.71 -16.05 -3.73
CA LEU A 29 14.16 -15.37 -2.56
C LEU A 29 12.72 -14.92 -2.77
N ILE A 30 12.36 -14.46 -3.98
CA ILE A 30 10.99 -14.08 -4.28
C ILE A 30 10.05 -15.31 -4.33
N ARG A 31 10.56 -16.46 -4.76
CA ARG A 31 9.82 -17.73 -4.65
C ARG A 31 9.60 -18.11 -3.19
N HIS A 32 10.59 -17.96 -2.30
CA HIS A 32 10.42 -18.20 -0.86
C HIS A 32 9.38 -17.23 -0.26
N ALA A 33 9.35 -15.96 -0.71
CA ALA A 33 8.30 -15.03 -0.32
C ALA A 33 6.90 -15.51 -0.79
N GLN A 34 6.77 -16.02 -2.03
CA GLN A 34 5.51 -16.58 -2.50
C GLN A 34 5.09 -17.81 -1.68
N GLU A 35 6.03 -18.71 -1.32
CA GLU A 35 5.77 -19.89 -0.47
C GLU A 35 5.20 -19.48 0.91
N LEU A 36 5.69 -18.35 1.49
CA LEU A 36 5.13 -17.80 2.74
C LEU A 36 3.66 -17.43 2.58
N PHE A 37 3.34 -16.70 1.51
CA PHE A 37 1.98 -16.21 1.28
C PHE A 37 1.02 -17.33 0.82
N ASP A 38 1.48 -18.30 0.06
CA ASP A 38 0.69 -19.49 -0.32
C ASP A 38 0.29 -20.32 0.91
N ALA A 39 1.10 -20.29 1.95
CA ALA A 39 0.87 -21.02 3.19
C ALA A 39 -0.22 -20.40 4.09
N VAL A 40 -0.57 -19.11 3.90
CA VAL A 40 -1.45 -18.37 4.81
C VAL A 40 -2.87 -18.95 4.84
N ALA A 41 -3.48 -19.15 3.69
CA ALA A 41 -4.88 -19.59 3.61
C ALA A 41 -5.11 -20.97 4.27
N ALA A 42 -4.14 -21.87 4.15
CA ALA A 42 -4.17 -23.20 4.77
C ALA A 42 -3.72 -23.20 6.25
N GLY A 43 -3.20 -22.09 6.75
CA GLY A 43 -2.64 -22.00 8.09
C GLY A 43 -1.35 -22.83 8.27
N ASN A 44 -0.61 -23.04 7.18
CA ASN A 44 0.63 -23.81 7.22
C ASN A 44 1.78 -22.95 7.76
N GLN A 45 2.21 -23.25 8.97
CA GLN A 45 3.26 -22.50 9.69
C GLN A 45 4.69 -22.82 9.22
N GLU A 46 4.91 -23.91 8.49
CA GLU A 46 6.28 -24.41 8.20
C GLU A 46 7.14 -23.44 7.38
N PRO A 47 6.65 -22.77 6.30
CA PRO A 47 7.44 -21.77 5.60
C PRO A 47 7.81 -20.59 6.51
N TRP A 48 6.91 -20.16 7.40
CA TRP A 48 7.11 -19.04 8.32
C TRP A 48 8.18 -19.38 9.38
N LYS A 49 8.17 -20.60 9.93
CA LYS A 49 9.23 -21.09 10.82
C LYS A 49 10.59 -21.16 10.12
N LYS A 50 10.59 -21.58 8.86
CA LYS A 50 11.82 -21.79 8.07
C LYS A 50 12.45 -20.47 7.64
N TYR A 51 11.67 -19.55 7.07
CA TYR A 51 12.20 -18.39 6.41
C TYR A 51 12.37 -17.16 7.30
N PHE A 52 11.68 -17.04 8.41
CA PHE A 52 11.95 -15.96 9.37
C PHE A 52 13.07 -16.35 10.34
N ALA A 53 14.00 -15.40 10.57
CA ALA A 53 15.03 -15.55 11.60
C ALA A 53 14.41 -15.45 13.01
N ASP A 54 15.02 -16.08 14.01
CA ASP A 54 14.49 -16.07 15.39
C ASP A 54 14.54 -14.66 16.00
N ASP A 55 15.50 -13.84 15.56
CA ASP A 55 15.73 -12.45 15.95
C ASP A 55 15.13 -11.44 14.95
N CYS A 56 14.17 -11.84 14.12
CA CYS A 56 13.60 -10.98 13.11
C CYS A 56 12.88 -9.76 13.68
N LEU A 57 12.94 -8.65 12.92
CA LEU A 57 12.16 -7.44 13.16
C LEU A 57 11.03 -7.41 12.15
N PHE A 58 9.79 -7.60 12.57
CA PHE A 58 8.63 -7.58 11.69
C PHE A 58 7.65 -6.48 12.10
N PHE A 59 7.26 -5.66 11.12
CA PHE A 59 6.20 -4.67 11.26
C PHE A 59 5.11 -4.92 10.22
N ASP A 60 3.88 -5.07 10.68
CA ASP A 60 2.73 -5.20 9.80
C ASP A 60 2.25 -3.85 9.22
N GLU A 61 1.22 -3.90 8.39
CA GLU A 61 0.61 -2.73 7.75
C GLU A 61 -0.10 -1.77 8.72
N LYS A 62 -0.24 -2.15 9.99
CA LYS A 62 -0.81 -1.33 11.08
C LYS A 62 0.25 -0.78 12.01
N GLY A 63 1.53 -1.04 11.70
CA GLY A 63 2.67 -0.62 12.53
C GLY A 63 2.84 -1.44 13.81
N ARG A 64 2.24 -2.65 13.87
CA ARG A 64 2.44 -3.56 15.00
C ARG A 64 3.72 -4.35 14.81
N ASN A 65 4.48 -4.50 15.88
CA ASN A 65 5.70 -5.31 15.91
C ASN A 65 5.38 -6.72 16.41
N PHE A 66 5.91 -7.73 15.74
CA PHE A 66 5.74 -9.12 16.10
C PHE A 66 7.10 -9.83 16.24
N THR A 67 7.24 -10.66 17.26
CA THR A 67 8.27 -11.67 17.32
C THR A 67 7.97 -12.80 16.32
N LYS A 68 8.98 -13.57 15.93
CA LYS A 68 8.77 -14.77 15.11
C LYS A 68 7.72 -15.71 15.69
N ALA A 69 7.74 -15.92 17.00
CA ALA A 69 6.79 -16.81 17.67
C ALA A 69 5.34 -16.32 17.52
N GLU A 70 5.09 -15.03 17.69
CA GLU A 70 3.78 -14.41 17.50
C GLU A 70 3.35 -14.48 16.04
N LEU A 71 4.26 -14.18 15.11
CA LEU A 71 4.02 -14.23 13.67
C LEU A 71 3.60 -15.64 13.23
N VAL A 72 4.34 -16.66 13.65
CA VAL A 72 4.03 -18.06 13.35
C VAL A 72 2.72 -18.48 13.99
N ALA A 73 2.44 -18.07 15.22
CA ALA A 73 1.19 -18.40 15.92
C ALA A 73 -0.05 -17.76 15.27
N ASP A 74 0.12 -16.64 14.58
CA ASP A 74 -0.96 -15.95 13.88
C ASP A 74 -1.33 -16.62 12.55
N ILE A 75 -0.45 -17.46 11.98
CA ILE A 75 -0.73 -18.27 10.79
C ILE A 75 -1.66 -19.43 11.17
N ARG A 76 -2.94 -19.24 10.86
CA ARG A 76 -4.02 -20.19 11.14
C ARG A 76 -4.87 -20.40 9.90
N PRO A 77 -5.50 -21.57 9.74
CA PRO A 77 -6.42 -21.80 8.63
C PRO A 77 -7.51 -20.73 8.60
N LEU A 78 -7.85 -20.29 7.40
CA LEU A 78 -8.98 -19.37 7.25
C LEU A 78 -10.27 -20.00 7.79
N PRO A 79 -11.13 -19.20 8.44
CA PRO A 79 -12.41 -19.70 8.93
C PRO A 79 -13.34 -20.19 7.81
N ASN A 80 -14.32 -21.01 8.14
CA ASN A 80 -15.37 -21.41 7.19
C ASN A 80 -16.04 -20.18 6.58
N GLY A 81 -16.24 -20.20 5.27
CA GLY A 81 -16.81 -19.06 4.52
C GLY A 81 -15.76 -18.04 4.05
N TYR A 82 -14.49 -18.24 4.40
CA TYR A 82 -13.37 -17.43 3.95
C TYR A 82 -12.52 -18.21 2.97
N SER A 83 -12.04 -17.53 1.97
CA SER A 83 -10.98 -18.01 1.06
C SER A 83 -10.17 -16.83 0.56
N GLY A 84 -8.93 -17.06 0.15
CA GLY A 84 -8.09 -15.98 -0.33
C GLY A 84 -6.80 -16.47 -0.94
N LYS A 85 -6.12 -15.57 -1.62
CA LYS A 85 -4.78 -15.76 -2.15
C LYS A 85 -4.02 -14.44 -2.12
N ILE A 86 -2.71 -14.54 -2.00
CA ILE A 86 -1.78 -13.42 -2.07
C ILE A 86 -0.77 -13.71 -3.16
N ILE A 87 -0.64 -12.80 -4.11
CA ILE A 87 0.28 -12.93 -5.25
C ILE A 87 1.43 -11.94 -5.08
N VAL A 88 2.64 -12.46 -5.11
CA VAL A 88 3.86 -11.67 -5.04
C VAL A 88 4.20 -11.12 -6.41
N GLY A 89 4.43 -9.81 -6.50
CA GLY A 89 4.84 -9.11 -7.71
C GLY A 89 6.34 -9.23 -7.97
N LYS A 90 6.79 -8.62 -9.07
CA LYS A 90 8.22 -8.57 -9.40
C LYS A 90 8.98 -7.72 -8.38
N PRO A 91 10.10 -8.22 -7.83
CA PRO A 91 10.89 -7.46 -6.88
C PRO A 91 11.78 -6.42 -7.58
N LYS A 92 12.22 -5.45 -6.77
CA LYS A 92 13.49 -4.76 -6.94
C LYS A 92 14.41 -5.26 -5.85
N SER A 93 15.64 -5.57 -6.17
CA SER A 93 16.57 -6.12 -5.19
C SER A 93 17.88 -5.35 -5.11
N LEU A 94 18.49 -5.41 -3.93
CA LEU A 94 19.87 -5.03 -3.69
C LEU A 94 20.54 -6.22 -2.98
N ILE A 95 21.48 -6.87 -3.66
CA ILE A 95 22.16 -8.07 -3.17
C ILE A 95 23.65 -7.76 -2.99
N GLN A 96 24.17 -7.99 -1.79
CA GLN A 96 25.58 -7.81 -1.49
C GLN A 96 26.06 -8.86 -0.47
N GLY A 97 26.88 -9.80 -0.91
CA GLY A 97 27.42 -10.88 -0.07
C GLY A 97 26.29 -11.72 0.53
N ASP A 98 26.25 -11.77 1.85
CA ASP A 98 25.26 -12.52 2.63
C ASP A 98 24.02 -11.70 3.01
N THR A 99 23.81 -10.57 2.31
CA THR A 99 22.63 -9.70 2.54
C THR A 99 21.90 -9.46 1.22
N ALA A 100 20.58 -9.59 1.26
CA ALA A 100 19.70 -9.20 0.17
C ALA A 100 18.52 -8.38 0.72
N VAL A 101 18.23 -7.25 0.08
CA VAL A 101 17.02 -6.47 0.33
C VAL A 101 16.11 -6.63 -0.88
N LEU A 102 14.90 -7.10 -0.66
CA LEU A 102 13.86 -7.23 -1.67
C LEU A 102 12.73 -6.26 -1.36
N SER A 103 12.30 -5.54 -2.39
CA SER A 103 11.21 -4.57 -2.32
C SER A 103 10.21 -4.94 -3.43
N TYR A 104 8.99 -5.32 -3.05
CA TYR A 104 7.99 -5.85 -3.97
C TYR A 104 6.56 -5.55 -3.50
N ASP A 105 5.63 -5.57 -4.44
CA ASP A 105 4.21 -5.47 -4.13
C ASP A 105 3.60 -6.86 -3.97
N ILE A 106 2.56 -6.95 -3.16
CA ILE A 106 1.69 -8.12 -3.07
C ILE A 106 0.24 -7.70 -3.32
N ASP A 107 -0.47 -8.50 -4.10
CA ASP A 107 -1.90 -8.34 -4.36
C ASP A 107 -2.67 -9.43 -3.62
N GLU A 108 -3.44 -9.03 -2.62
CA GLU A 108 -4.33 -9.90 -1.87
C GLU A 108 -5.73 -9.86 -2.46
N SER A 109 -6.32 -11.02 -2.63
CA SER A 109 -7.75 -11.18 -2.93
C SER A 109 -8.36 -12.13 -1.91
N GLU A 110 -9.42 -11.70 -1.26
CA GLU A 110 -10.14 -12.44 -0.24
C GLU A 110 -11.62 -12.52 -0.61
N THR A 111 -12.26 -13.65 -0.28
CA THR A 111 -13.70 -13.82 -0.37
C THR A 111 -14.23 -14.17 1.01
N ILE A 112 -15.18 -13.39 1.50
CA ILE A 112 -15.82 -13.55 2.79
C ILE A 112 -17.31 -13.79 2.53
N PHE A 113 -17.81 -15.03 2.75
CA PHE A 113 -19.18 -15.42 2.47
C PHE A 113 -19.70 -14.95 1.09
N GLY A 114 -18.85 -15.11 0.04
CA GLY A 114 -19.17 -14.72 -1.32
C GLY A 114 -18.93 -13.25 -1.67
N GLN A 115 -18.50 -12.42 -0.72
CA GLN A 115 -18.15 -11.02 -0.95
C GLN A 115 -16.65 -10.90 -1.20
N ASN A 116 -16.27 -10.28 -2.31
CA ASN A 116 -14.87 -10.16 -2.72
C ASN A 116 -14.24 -8.86 -2.21
N LEU A 117 -13.05 -8.99 -1.65
CA LEU A 117 -12.19 -7.90 -1.21
C LEU A 117 -10.85 -7.99 -1.94
N THR A 118 -10.25 -6.84 -2.21
CA THR A 118 -8.88 -6.77 -2.78
C THR A 118 -8.10 -5.69 -2.07
N VAL A 119 -6.87 -6.03 -1.70
CA VAL A 119 -5.93 -5.08 -1.06
C VAL A 119 -4.58 -5.24 -1.74
N ARG A 120 -3.84 -4.14 -1.86
CA ARG A 120 -2.46 -4.14 -2.29
C ARG A 120 -1.56 -3.64 -1.18
N TYR A 121 -0.45 -4.32 -0.98
CA TYR A 121 0.58 -3.94 -0.03
C TYR A 121 1.94 -3.81 -0.73
N HIS A 122 2.82 -3.05 -0.14
CA HIS A 122 4.24 -3.04 -0.43
C HIS A 122 4.99 -3.71 0.71
N VAL A 123 5.91 -4.60 0.37
CA VAL A 123 6.75 -5.32 1.33
C VAL A 123 8.21 -4.99 1.05
N THR A 124 8.96 -4.77 2.12
CA THR A 124 10.41 -4.68 2.06
C THR A 124 10.99 -5.67 3.04
N ASP A 125 11.66 -6.69 2.49
CA ASP A 125 12.33 -7.74 3.25
C ASP A 125 13.84 -7.57 3.20
N THR A 126 14.48 -7.71 4.35
CA THR A 126 15.92 -7.88 4.46
C THR A 126 16.22 -9.34 4.79
N TRP A 127 16.84 -10.01 3.84
CA TRP A 127 17.29 -11.38 3.98
C TRP A 127 18.77 -11.42 4.35
N LEU A 128 19.11 -12.26 5.32
CA LEU A 128 20.49 -12.55 5.70
C LEU A 128 20.77 -14.04 5.51
N ARG A 129 21.93 -14.35 4.95
CA ARG A 129 22.40 -15.73 4.87
C ARG A 129 23.20 -16.07 6.13
N ARG A 130 22.64 -16.95 6.94
CA ARG A 130 23.26 -17.48 8.18
C ARG A 130 23.30 -19.01 8.10
N ASN A 131 24.44 -19.62 8.32
CA ASN A 131 24.62 -21.09 8.25
C ASN A 131 24.11 -21.68 6.92
N ASN A 132 24.40 -21.03 5.80
CA ASN A 132 23.94 -21.39 4.45
C ASN A 132 22.41 -21.33 4.23
N LEU A 133 21.65 -20.71 5.12
CA LEU A 133 20.22 -20.49 4.98
C LEU A 133 19.91 -19.00 4.84
N TRP A 134 19.13 -18.65 3.84
CA TRP A 134 18.57 -17.32 3.71
C TRP A 134 17.33 -17.19 4.59
N GLN A 135 17.35 -16.21 5.51
CA GLN A 135 16.24 -15.92 6.41
C GLN A 135 15.93 -14.44 6.44
N ILE A 136 14.66 -14.10 6.59
CA ILE A 136 14.18 -12.74 6.77
C ILE A 136 14.58 -12.26 8.17
N ALA A 137 15.50 -11.31 8.22
CA ALA A 137 15.94 -10.66 9.46
C ALA A 137 15.14 -9.39 9.76
N ALA A 138 14.60 -8.74 8.73
CA ALA A 138 13.67 -7.63 8.91
C ALA A 138 12.64 -7.64 7.78
N SER A 139 11.39 -7.31 8.12
CA SER A 139 10.30 -7.16 7.15
C SER A 139 9.38 -6.02 7.58
N GLN A 140 8.99 -5.22 6.62
CA GLN A 140 8.01 -4.15 6.82
C GLN A 140 6.95 -4.22 5.72
N VAL A 141 5.70 -4.21 6.16
CA VAL A 141 4.53 -4.20 5.27
C VAL A 141 3.89 -2.81 5.31
N PHE A 142 3.58 -2.28 4.14
CA PHE A 142 2.85 -1.02 3.98
C PHE A 142 1.62 -1.26 3.12
N ARG A 143 0.44 -0.84 3.57
CA ARG A 143 -0.79 -0.94 2.79
C ARG A 143 -0.97 0.28 1.90
N TYR A 144 -1.14 0.07 0.59
CA TYR A 144 -1.47 1.17 -0.31
C TYR A 144 -2.85 1.74 0.00
N TYR A 145 -2.93 3.06 -0.03
CA TYR A 145 -4.23 3.73 0.03
C TYR A 145 -5.06 3.39 -1.21
N LYS A 146 -6.32 3.10 -1.00
CA LYS A 146 -7.32 2.87 -2.05
C LYS A 146 -8.45 3.86 -1.87
N ASP A 147 -8.78 4.58 -2.94
CA ASP A 147 -9.92 5.48 -2.93
C ASP A 147 -11.22 4.72 -2.62
N PRO A 148 -12.16 5.33 -1.88
CA PRO A 148 -13.50 4.79 -1.74
C PRO A 148 -14.20 4.64 -3.09
N ALA A 149 -15.21 3.79 -3.14
CA ALA A 149 -16.13 3.78 -4.27
C ALA A 149 -16.87 5.12 -4.36
N VAL A 150 -16.98 5.65 -5.58
CA VAL A 150 -17.77 6.86 -5.80
C VAL A 150 -19.24 6.54 -5.59
N GLY A 151 -19.81 7.18 -4.58
CA GLY A 151 -21.23 7.08 -4.23
C GLY A 151 -22.13 7.90 -5.15
N LYS A 152 -23.42 7.73 -4.98
CA LYS A 152 -24.45 8.56 -5.66
C LYS A 152 -24.86 9.69 -4.72
N ILE A 153 -24.98 10.90 -5.27
CA ILE A 153 -25.50 12.06 -4.55
C ILE A 153 -26.64 12.69 -5.32
N ASP A 154 -27.62 13.20 -4.58
CA ASP A 154 -28.66 14.03 -5.13
C ASP A 154 -28.07 15.40 -5.54
N GLN A 155 -28.04 15.67 -6.84
CA GLN A 155 -27.47 16.88 -7.41
C GLN A 155 -28.11 18.15 -6.85
N THR A 156 -29.40 18.11 -6.45
CA THR A 156 -30.09 19.25 -5.88
C THR A 156 -29.50 19.67 -4.52
N LYS A 157 -28.90 18.72 -3.78
CA LYS A 157 -28.28 18.95 -2.47
C LYS A 157 -26.88 19.58 -2.56
N LEU A 158 -26.20 19.51 -3.72
CA LEU A 158 -24.85 20.07 -3.86
C LEU A 158 -24.81 21.57 -3.55
N ARG A 159 -25.87 22.29 -3.87
CA ARG A 159 -25.96 23.74 -3.59
C ARG A 159 -25.87 24.08 -2.11
N ASN A 160 -26.27 23.18 -1.22
CA ASN A 160 -26.20 23.40 0.22
C ASN A 160 -24.76 23.48 0.74
N PHE A 161 -23.82 22.81 0.04
CA PHE A 161 -22.41 22.76 0.41
C PHE A 161 -21.60 23.92 -0.14
N VAL A 162 -22.14 24.65 -1.13
CA VAL A 162 -21.47 25.83 -1.72
C VAL A 162 -21.30 26.91 -0.68
N GLY A 163 -20.12 27.54 -0.68
CA GLY A 163 -19.82 28.66 0.19
C GLY A 163 -18.35 28.81 0.53
N THR A 164 -18.06 29.78 1.38
CA THR A 164 -16.74 30.03 1.92
C THR A 164 -16.69 29.51 3.35
N TYR A 165 -15.63 28.77 3.66
CA TYR A 165 -15.37 28.15 4.94
C TYR A 165 -14.05 28.67 5.50
N GLU A 166 -14.04 29.10 6.74
CA GLU A 166 -12.89 29.72 7.41
C GLU A 166 -12.40 28.85 8.57
N LEU A 167 -11.11 28.59 8.62
CA LEU A 167 -10.43 27.94 9.74
C LEU A 167 -9.99 28.93 10.80
N ALA A 168 -9.35 30.01 10.36
CA ALA A 168 -8.88 31.13 11.15
C ALA A 168 -8.88 32.37 10.26
N SER A 169 -8.73 33.57 10.85
CA SER A 169 -8.74 34.83 10.09
C SER A 169 -7.83 34.78 8.85
N GLY A 170 -8.44 34.97 7.68
CA GLY A 170 -7.77 34.93 6.39
C GLY A 170 -7.40 33.53 5.86
N GLN A 171 -7.70 32.46 6.61
CA GLN A 171 -7.51 31.09 6.18
C GLN A 171 -8.82 30.51 5.68
N THR A 172 -9.07 30.62 4.39
CA THR A 172 -10.35 30.25 3.78
C THR A 172 -10.22 29.13 2.76
N ARG A 173 -11.32 28.40 2.57
CA ARG A 173 -11.59 27.50 1.45
C ARG A 173 -12.92 27.91 0.82
N THR A 174 -12.99 27.86 -0.49
CA THR A 174 -14.24 28.08 -1.21
C THR A 174 -14.70 26.76 -1.83
N VAL A 175 -15.93 26.39 -1.56
CA VAL A 175 -16.60 25.26 -2.22
C VAL A 175 -17.54 25.81 -3.27
N SER A 176 -17.41 25.31 -4.47
CA SER A 176 -18.24 25.70 -5.63
C SER A 176 -18.69 24.44 -6.38
N ILE A 177 -19.63 24.63 -7.31
CA ILE A 177 -20.06 23.58 -8.25
C ILE A 177 -19.36 23.82 -9.59
N ASP A 178 -18.78 22.75 -10.16
CA ASP A 178 -18.21 22.72 -11.50
C ASP A 178 -18.84 21.53 -12.24
N GLY A 179 -19.70 21.81 -13.21
CA GLY A 179 -20.55 20.79 -13.83
C GLY A 179 -21.50 20.15 -12.82
N ASP A 180 -21.33 18.85 -12.61
CA ASP A 180 -22.09 18.01 -11.67
C ASP A 180 -21.34 17.66 -10.39
N GLN A 181 -20.21 18.32 -10.14
CA GLN A 181 -19.30 17.99 -9.03
C GLN A 181 -19.04 19.19 -8.12
N LEU A 182 -18.73 18.93 -6.86
CA LEU A 182 -18.18 19.93 -5.97
C LEU A 182 -16.68 20.08 -6.21
N VAL A 183 -16.21 21.31 -6.14
CA VAL A 183 -14.79 21.67 -6.19
C VAL A 183 -14.48 22.50 -4.95
N VAL A 184 -13.42 22.12 -4.24
CA VAL A 184 -12.85 22.92 -3.18
C VAL A 184 -11.61 23.65 -3.66
N GLU A 185 -11.54 24.95 -3.38
CA GLU A 185 -10.39 25.79 -3.71
C GLU A 185 -9.75 26.35 -2.46
N ARG A 186 -8.42 26.29 -2.40
CA ARG A 186 -7.59 26.92 -1.37
C ARG A 186 -6.29 27.43 -1.99
N ASN A 187 -5.94 28.69 -1.76
CA ASN A 187 -4.69 29.29 -2.24
C ASN A 187 -4.49 29.10 -3.76
N GLY A 188 -5.54 29.22 -4.56
CA GLY A 188 -5.51 29.01 -6.02
C GLY A 188 -5.46 27.55 -6.48
N LYS A 189 -5.33 26.58 -5.57
CA LYS A 189 -5.40 25.16 -5.90
C LYS A 189 -6.85 24.68 -5.84
N ARG A 190 -7.33 24.11 -6.93
CA ARG A 190 -8.68 23.52 -7.05
C ARG A 190 -8.57 21.99 -7.00
N GLU A 191 -9.44 21.36 -6.22
CA GLU A 191 -9.53 19.91 -6.09
C GLU A 191 -10.99 19.48 -6.18
N THR A 192 -11.28 18.47 -7.00
CA THR A 192 -12.63 17.89 -7.11
C THR A 192 -12.93 17.06 -5.88
N LEU A 193 -14.16 17.20 -5.36
CA LEU A 193 -14.70 16.41 -4.27
C LEU A 193 -15.61 15.32 -4.84
N LEU A 194 -15.18 14.08 -4.76
CA LEU A 194 -15.96 12.91 -5.17
C LEU A 194 -16.86 12.46 -4.02
N PRO A 195 -18.16 12.22 -4.23
CA PRO A 195 -19.04 11.77 -3.17
C PRO A 195 -18.72 10.32 -2.76
N GLU A 196 -18.69 10.05 -1.46
CA GLU A 196 -18.73 8.71 -0.89
C GLU A 196 -20.13 8.39 -0.35
N ALA A 197 -20.73 9.37 0.32
CA ALA A 197 -22.10 9.36 0.81
C ALA A 197 -22.74 10.75 0.67
N SER A 198 -23.95 10.96 1.21
CA SER A 198 -24.74 12.19 1.02
C SER A 198 -24.04 13.48 1.46
N ASP A 199 -23.18 13.42 2.47
CA ASP A 199 -22.49 14.55 3.10
C ASP A 199 -20.99 14.28 3.31
N ILE A 200 -20.50 13.16 2.78
CA ILE A 200 -19.13 12.70 2.88
C ILE A 200 -18.51 12.65 1.49
N PHE A 201 -17.36 13.31 1.35
CA PHE A 201 -16.62 13.41 0.10
C PHE A 201 -15.17 13.04 0.31
N PHE A 202 -14.50 12.66 -0.77
CA PHE A 202 -13.07 12.43 -0.77
C PHE A 202 -12.40 13.11 -1.97
N ARG A 203 -11.09 13.28 -1.90
CA ARG A 203 -10.24 13.72 -3.01
C ARG A 203 -9.50 12.51 -3.55
N LYS A 204 -9.49 12.34 -4.86
CA LYS A 204 -8.84 11.20 -5.50
C LYS A 204 -7.35 11.11 -5.11
N GLY A 205 -6.93 9.93 -4.65
CA GLY A 205 -5.55 9.66 -4.24
C GLY A 205 -5.10 10.34 -2.94
N VAL A 206 -6.04 10.90 -2.16
CA VAL A 206 -5.75 11.59 -0.90
C VAL A 206 -6.46 10.90 0.24
N GLU A 207 -5.70 10.37 1.19
CA GLU A 207 -6.27 9.82 2.41
C GLU A 207 -6.97 10.92 3.23
N GLY A 208 -8.13 10.58 3.77
CA GLY A 208 -8.98 11.50 4.51
C GLY A 208 -10.33 11.74 3.84
N ARG A 209 -11.17 12.50 4.52
CA ARG A 209 -12.53 12.81 4.07
C ARG A 209 -12.84 14.28 4.27
N ILE A 210 -13.69 14.79 3.42
CA ILE A 210 -14.35 16.08 3.61
C ILE A 210 -15.80 15.78 3.98
N LEU A 211 -16.20 16.19 5.16
CA LEU A 211 -17.58 16.06 5.64
C LEU A 211 -18.21 17.44 5.75
N PHE A 212 -19.50 17.52 5.43
CA PHE A 212 -20.27 18.72 5.65
C PHE A 212 -21.23 18.50 6.83
N ARG A 213 -21.09 19.33 7.86
CA ARG A 213 -21.92 19.27 9.05
C ARG A 213 -23.07 20.25 8.90
N ALA A 214 -24.28 19.77 9.25
CA ALA A 214 -25.44 20.63 9.40
C ALA A 214 -25.65 21.05 10.87
N ASP A 215 -26.18 22.24 11.06
CA ASP A 215 -26.67 22.72 12.35
C ASP A 215 -28.01 22.06 12.73
N THR A 216 -28.59 22.44 13.85
CA THR A 216 -29.87 21.93 14.38
C THR A 216 -31.07 22.24 13.47
N HIS A 217 -30.93 23.18 12.52
CA HIS A 217 -31.94 23.56 11.53
C HIS A 217 -31.70 22.93 10.15
N GLY A 218 -30.71 22.03 10.04
CA GLY A 218 -30.35 21.36 8.79
C GLY A 218 -29.56 22.21 7.81
N LYS A 219 -29.09 23.40 8.21
CA LYS A 219 -28.24 24.25 7.38
C LYS A 219 -26.78 23.90 7.57
N ILE A 220 -26.03 23.77 6.48
CA ILE A 220 -24.61 23.50 6.54
C ILE A 220 -23.86 24.64 7.23
N ASP A 221 -23.21 24.35 8.35
CA ASP A 221 -22.47 25.30 9.18
C ASP A 221 -20.96 25.08 9.16
N ALA A 222 -20.48 23.90 8.74
CA ALA A 222 -19.07 23.60 8.69
C ALA A 222 -18.69 22.60 7.61
N LEU A 223 -17.45 22.75 7.13
CA LEU A 223 -16.69 21.74 6.41
C LEU A 223 -15.66 21.15 7.36
N ILE A 224 -15.62 19.83 7.47
CA ILE A 224 -14.68 19.10 8.32
C ILE A 224 -13.69 18.37 7.40
N ASP A 225 -12.41 18.71 7.52
CA ASP A 225 -11.32 18.00 6.85
C ASP A 225 -10.78 16.95 7.83
N ARG A 226 -11.27 15.71 7.70
CA ARG A 226 -10.88 14.58 8.55
C ARG A 226 -9.61 13.95 8.01
N ARG A 227 -8.57 13.88 8.84
CA ARG A 227 -7.28 13.27 8.56
C ARG A 227 -6.85 12.42 9.74
N ASN A 228 -6.38 11.21 9.48
CA ASN A 228 -5.93 10.29 10.55
C ASN A 228 -6.96 10.14 11.67
N ASN A 229 -8.26 10.16 11.32
CA ASN A 229 -9.40 10.16 12.27
C ASN A 229 -9.48 11.40 13.19
N GLU A 230 -8.81 12.48 12.84
CA GLU A 230 -8.87 13.77 13.52
C GLU A 230 -9.53 14.83 12.63
N ASP A 231 -10.29 15.74 13.24
CA ASP A 231 -11.12 16.70 12.55
C ASP A 231 -10.54 18.10 12.59
N VAL A 232 -10.31 18.69 11.42
CA VAL A 232 -10.03 20.11 11.24
C VAL A 232 -11.29 20.81 10.77
N VAL A 233 -11.90 21.62 11.64
CA VAL A 233 -13.22 22.24 11.41
C VAL A 233 -13.08 23.62 10.79
N TRP A 234 -13.67 23.80 9.61
CA TRP A 234 -13.77 25.06 8.88
C TRP A 234 -15.21 25.56 8.98
N ARG A 235 -15.44 26.68 9.62
CA ARG A 235 -16.78 27.22 9.80
C ARG A 235 -17.27 27.91 8.54
N LYS A 236 -18.52 27.71 8.17
CA LYS A 236 -19.12 28.39 7.01
C LYS A 236 -19.33 29.87 7.34
N VAL A 237 -18.81 30.78 6.49
CA VAL A 237 -18.91 32.22 6.68
C VAL A 237 -19.73 32.91 5.59
N LYS A 238 -19.88 32.28 4.43
CA LYS A 238 -20.75 32.70 3.30
C LYS A 238 -21.34 31.51 2.57
#